data_36994f142d3e887a8747ad0353e64390
#
_entry.id   36994f142d3e887a8747ad0353e64390
#
_cell.length_a   1.000
_cell.length_b   1.000
_cell.length_c   1.000
_cell.angle_alpha   90.00
_cell.angle_beta   90.00
_cell.angle_gamma   90.00
#
_symmetry.space_group_name_H-M   'P 1'
#
loop_
_entity.id
_entity.type
_entity.pdbx_description
1 polymer ?
#
loop_
_entity_poly.entity_id
_entity_poly.type
_entity_poly.pdbx_seq_one_letter_code
_entity_poly.pdbx_strand_id
1 'polypeptide(L)'
;MLVFESASSVETPVNWGGDLWTLHANASDAEAQFEDRVSLIVDKVLNHMDYEGEYGLIMCFSDPKQNFRKEVLSTYKGNRAGKLKPVCYGAVRQWVEDRYDCVSYPTLEADDCVGLLADRYRGHEVHISGDKDFKTIPGVFFDFLHDEWFEISEKQAYKNFLAQVMIGDAADNYKGCPGIGPKTADKVLEKYGVVWKTVVDQFKKAGLSEGEALQQARVAHILNKEEEYDVCKYKVTLWNPN
;
A
#
# COMPACT_ATOMS: atom_id res chain seq x y z
N MET A 1 6.30 -4.93 2.51
CA MET A 1 7.46 -4.04 2.75
C MET A 1 8.49 -4.71 3.66
N LEU A 2 8.19 -5.04 4.93
CA LEU A 2 9.16 -5.57 5.91
C LEU A 2 9.93 -6.81 5.43
N VAL A 3 9.26 -7.83 4.87
CA VAL A 3 9.92 -9.04 4.33
C VAL A 3 10.94 -8.69 3.23
N PHE A 4 10.63 -7.72 2.38
CA PHE A 4 11.55 -7.28 1.32
C PHE A 4 12.77 -6.55 1.93
N GLU A 5 12.52 -5.66 2.87
CA GLU A 5 13.56 -4.88 3.56
C GLU A 5 14.52 -5.81 4.32
N SER A 6 13.99 -6.74 5.14
CA SER A 6 14.81 -7.69 5.89
C SER A 6 15.60 -8.62 4.97
N ALA A 7 14.98 -9.12 3.90
CA ALA A 7 15.68 -9.98 2.94
C ALA A 7 16.77 -9.22 2.18
N SER A 8 16.55 -7.94 1.83
CA SER A 8 17.55 -7.12 1.15
C SER A 8 18.71 -6.70 2.05
N SER A 9 18.45 -6.49 3.34
CA SER A 9 19.47 -5.97 4.28
C SER A 9 20.63 -6.95 4.53
N VAL A 10 20.41 -8.24 4.30
CA VAL A 10 21.39 -9.31 4.50
C VAL A 10 22.08 -9.74 3.20
N GLU A 11 21.76 -9.12 2.06
CA GLU A 11 22.41 -9.44 0.79
C GLU A 11 23.85 -8.92 0.74
N THR A 12 24.78 -9.83 0.48
CA THR A 12 26.20 -9.51 0.35
C THR A 12 26.69 -9.87 -1.04
N PRO A 13 27.27 -8.92 -1.81
CA PRO A 13 27.86 -9.21 -3.09
C PRO A 13 29.17 -9.98 -2.92
N VAL A 14 29.33 -11.07 -3.65
CA VAL A 14 30.55 -11.91 -3.67
C VAL A 14 31.17 -11.80 -5.05
N ASN A 15 32.45 -11.38 -5.09
CA ASN A 15 33.24 -11.32 -6.31
C ASN A 15 34.08 -12.58 -6.46
N TRP A 16 33.84 -13.34 -7.52
CA TRP A 16 34.56 -14.58 -7.83
C TRP A 16 35.77 -14.37 -8.78
N GLY A 17 36.07 -13.10 -9.11
CA GLY A 17 37.07 -12.72 -10.12
C GLY A 17 36.50 -12.67 -11.54
N GLY A 18 37.22 -12.01 -12.48
CA GLY A 18 36.80 -11.93 -13.88
C GLY A 18 35.44 -11.30 -14.13
N ASP A 19 35.06 -10.30 -13.34
CA ASP A 19 33.75 -9.63 -13.37
C ASP A 19 32.55 -10.51 -13.04
N LEU A 20 32.78 -11.71 -12.46
CA LEU A 20 31.71 -12.58 -12.00
C LEU A 20 31.30 -12.21 -10.56
N TRP A 21 30.09 -11.72 -10.42
CA TRP A 21 29.49 -11.36 -9.14
C TRP A 21 28.24 -12.19 -8.87
N THR A 22 28.05 -12.59 -7.63
CA THR A 22 26.80 -13.20 -7.14
C THR A 22 26.33 -12.47 -5.88
N LEU A 23 25.03 -12.57 -5.56
CA LEU A 23 24.51 -12.20 -4.26
C LEU A 23 24.45 -13.44 -3.36
N HIS A 24 24.89 -13.28 -2.13
CA HIS A 24 24.74 -14.25 -1.06
C HIS A 24 23.84 -13.66 0.01
N ALA A 25 22.95 -14.45 0.57
CA ALA A 25 22.10 -14.07 1.70
C ALA A 25 21.87 -15.28 2.61
N ASN A 26 21.82 -15.03 3.92
CA ASN A 26 21.43 -16.03 4.91
C ASN A 26 19.97 -15.75 5.33
N ALA A 27 19.09 -16.73 5.14
CA ALA A 27 17.68 -16.57 5.49
C ALA A 27 17.48 -16.37 7.00
N SER A 28 18.24 -17.07 7.85
CA SER A 28 18.11 -16.91 9.31
C SER A 28 18.52 -15.53 9.80
N ASP A 29 19.48 -14.89 9.15
CA ASP A 29 19.85 -13.50 9.48
C ASP A 29 18.72 -12.52 9.08
N ALA A 30 18.08 -12.77 7.93
CA ALA A 30 16.94 -11.98 7.47
C ALA A 30 15.69 -12.19 8.35
N GLU A 31 15.48 -13.42 8.84
CA GLU A 31 14.42 -13.76 9.79
C GLU A 31 14.62 -13.01 11.13
N ALA A 32 15.84 -13.00 11.65
CA ALA A 32 16.18 -12.25 12.86
C ALA A 32 15.97 -10.74 12.67
N GLN A 33 16.41 -10.18 11.53
CA GLN A 33 16.18 -8.77 11.19
C GLN A 33 14.69 -8.44 11.10
N PHE A 34 13.88 -9.37 10.59
CA PHE A 34 12.42 -9.19 10.52
C PHE A 34 11.80 -9.17 11.92
N GLU A 35 12.16 -10.14 12.80
CA GLU A 35 11.66 -10.19 14.18
C GLU A 35 12.03 -8.93 14.97
N ASP A 36 13.29 -8.51 14.91
CA ASP A 36 13.76 -7.29 15.59
C ASP A 36 12.98 -6.07 15.10
N ARG A 37 12.76 -5.97 13.80
CA ARG A 37 12.03 -4.84 13.21
C ARG A 37 10.56 -4.83 13.63
N VAL A 38 9.91 -5.99 13.62
CA VAL A 38 8.51 -6.14 14.06
C VAL A 38 8.39 -5.80 15.54
N SER A 39 9.28 -6.32 16.41
CA SER A 39 9.27 -6.01 17.83
C SER A 39 9.39 -4.51 18.09
N LEU A 40 10.33 -3.84 17.44
CA LEU A 40 10.50 -2.39 17.57
C LEU A 40 9.25 -1.61 17.14
N ILE A 41 8.58 -2.03 16.07
CA ILE A 41 7.35 -1.40 15.59
C ILE A 41 6.22 -1.62 16.60
N VAL A 42 6.04 -2.84 17.09
CA VAL A 42 5.01 -3.18 18.07
C VAL A 42 5.22 -2.40 19.36
N ASP A 43 6.44 -2.37 19.89
CA ASP A 43 6.77 -1.61 21.11
C ASP A 43 6.44 -0.12 20.95
N LYS A 44 6.74 0.47 19.79
CA LYS A 44 6.37 1.86 19.51
C LYS A 44 4.86 2.05 19.49
N VAL A 45 4.11 1.13 18.90
CA VAL A 45 2.64 1.20 18.83
C VAL A 45 2.05 1.09 20.24
N LEU A 46 2.45 0.09 21.01
CA LEU A 46 1.94 -0.12 22.36
C LEU A 46 2.24 1.07 23.27
N ASN A 47 3.47 1.59 23.21
CA ASN A 47 3.86 2.76 23.98
C ASN A 47 3.10 4.03 23.57
N HIS A 48 2.90 4.26 22.27
CA HIS A 48 2.16 5.44 21.80
C HIS A 48 0.69 5.39 22.21
N MET A 49 0.09 4.18 22.17
CA MET A 49 -1.31 3.96 22.51
C MET A 49 -1.54 3.84 24.04
N ASP A 50 -0.49 3.85 24.84
CA ASP A 50 -0.53 3.57 26.31
C ASP A 50 -1.33 2.30 26.59
N TYR A 51 -1.01 1.21 25.84
CA TYR A 51 -1.77 -0.03 25.85
C TYR A 51 -0.97 -1.19 26.41
N GLU A 52 -1.49 -1.81 27.48
CA GLU A 52 -0.88 -2.96 28.18
C GLU A 52 -1.69 -4.26 28.02
N GLY A 53 -2.75 -4.25 27.21
CA GLY A 53 -3.63 -5.40 27.00
C GLY A 53 -3.13 -6.42 25.99
N GLU A 54 -3.93 -7.44 25.74
CA GLU A 54 -3.66 -8.40 24.67
C GLU A 54 -3.91 -7.77 23.29
N TYR A 55 -3.04 -8.07 22.33
CA TYR A 55 -3.16 -7.58 20.95
C TYR A 55 -2.98 -8.72 19.94
N GLY A 56 -3.60 -8.56 18.78
CA GLY A 56 -3.37 -9.38 17.61
C GLY A 56 -2.46 -8.66 16.60
N LEU A 57 -1.58 -9.40 15.96
CA LEU A 57 -0.72 -8.90 14.90
C LEU A 57 -1.00 -9.66 13.59
N ILE A 58 -1.47 -8.96 12.57
CA ILE A 58 -1.83 -9.56 11.29
C ILE A 58 -0.89 -9.03 10.20
N MET A 59 -0.22 -9.96 9.51
CA MET A 59 0.64 -9.65 8.37
C MET A 59 -0.15 -9.73 7.07
N CYS A 60 -0.13 -8.66 6.27
CA CYS A 60 -0.83 -8.62 4.99
C CYS A 60 0.14 -8.82 3.83
N PHE A 61 -0.23 -9.71 2.90
CA PHE A 61 0.54 -10.00 1.70
C PHE A 61 -0.28 -9.76 0.43
N SER A 62 0.42 -9.26 -0.59
CA SER A 62 -0.14 -9.18 -1.94
C SER A 62 -0.25 -10.58 -2.56
N ASP A 63 -1.30 -10.80 -3.38
CA ASP A 63 -1.36 -11.94 -4.29
C ASP A 63 -0.13 -11.93 -5.21
N PRO A 64 0.69 -12.99 -5.22
CA PRO A 64 1.89 -13.04 -6.04
C PRO A 64 1.60 -13.21 -7.54
N LYS A 65 0.37 -13.60 -7.92
CA LYS A 65 0.01 -14.01 -9.28
C LYS A 65 -0.83 -12.99 -10.01
N GLN A 66 -1.80 -12.39 -9.32
CA GLN A 66 -2.83 -11.57 -9.94
C GLN A 66 -2.99 -10.23 -9.21
N ASN A 67 -3.49 -9.23 -9.93
CA ASN A 67 -3.81 -7.92 -9.37
C ASN A 67 -4.94 -7.32 -10.22
N PHE A 68 -6.10 -7.06 -9.62
CA PHE A 68 -7.26 -6.52 -10.32
C PHE A 68 -7.00 -5.18 -11.00
N ARG A 69 -6.07 -4.38 -10.48
CA ARG A 69 -5.73 -3.08 -11.08
C ARG A 69 -5.14 -3.22 -12.49
N LYS A 70 -4.52 -4.36 -12.81
CA LYS A 70 -4.03 -4.64 -14.17
C LYS A 70 -5.16 -4.87 -15.18
N GLU A 71 -6.34 -5.29 -14.72
CA GLU A 71 -7.54 -5.38 -15.56
C GLU A 71 -8.12 -3.99 -15.84
N VAL A 72 -7.98 -3.05 -14.89
CA VAL A 72 -8.41 -1.66 -15.04
C VAL A 72 -7.43 -0.86 -15.90
N LEU A 73 -6.12 -1.04 -15.66
CA LEU A 73 -5.04 -0.35 -16.37
C LEU A 73 -3.89 -1.34 -16.62
N SER A 74 -3.76 -1.84 -17.84
CA SER A 74 -2.79 -2.88 -18.20
C SER A 74 -1.32 -2.50 -17.94
N THR A 75 -1.02 -1.20 -17.90
CA THR A 75 0.32 -0.67 -17.62
C THR A 75 0.62 -0.51 -16.11
N TYR A 76 -0.36 -0.77 -15.23
CA TYR A 76 -0.19 -0.65 -13.78
C TYR A 76 0.98 -1.47 -13.28
N LYS A 77 1.92 -0.83 -12.56
CA LYS A 77 3.18 -1.43 -12.07
C LYS A 77 4.04 -2.10 -13.15
N GLY A 78 3.83 -1.77 -14.44
CA GLY A 78 4.58 -2.35 -15.56
C GLY A 78 6.08 -2.02 -15.52
N ASN A 79 6.46 -0.90 -14.91
CA ASN A 79 7.84 -0.49 -14.67
C ASN A 79 8.59 -1.38 -13.63
N ARG A 80 7.88 -2.28 -12.96
CA ARG A 80 8.47 -3.27 -12.02
C ARG A 80 8.76 -4.62 -12.70
N ALA A 81 8.38 -4.80 -13.97
CA ALA A 81 8.64 -6.02 -14.72
C ALA A 81 10.15 -6.28 -14.81
N GLY A 82 10.57 -7.50 -14.55
CA GLY A 82 11.98 -7.92 -14.59
C GLY A 82 12.82 -7.53 -13.35
N LYS A 83 12.28 -6.80 -12.37
CA LYS A 83 12.98 -6.57 -11.11
C LYS A 83 13.02 -7.86 -10.29
N LEU A 84 14.23 -8.26 -9.88
CA LEU A 84 14.41 -9.42 -9.02
C LEU A 84 14.01 -9.08 -7.59
N LYS A 85 13.44 -10.07 -6.91
CA LYS A 85 13.28 -10.03 -5.46
C LYS A 85 14.60 -10.41 -4.79
N PRO A 86 14.83 -10.00 -3.53
CA PRO A 86 15.98 -10.44 -2.76
C PRO A 86 16.11 -11.97 -2.72
N VAL A 87 17.34 -12.44 -2.64
CA VAL A 87 17.68 -13.88 -2.76
C VAL A 87 16.88 -14.74 -1.78
N CYS A 88 16.78 -14.33 -0.51
CA CYS A 88 16.07 -15.11 0.52
C CYS A 88 14.61 -14.67 0.73
N TYR A 89 14.05 -13.77 -0.12
CA TYR A 89 12.69 -13.23 0.05
C TYR A 89 11.62 -14.34 0.21
N GLY A 90 11.71 -15.39 -0.61
CA GLY A 90 10.74 -16.50 -0.57
C GLY A 90 10.80 -17.28 0.74
N ALA A 91 12.01 -17.54 1.24
CA ALA A 91 12.23 -18.25 2.50
C ALA A 91 11.70 -17.41 3.70
N VAL A 92 12.06 -16.13 3.77
CA VAL A 92 11.59 -15.22 4.83
C VAL A 92 10.07 -15.08 4.79
N ARG A 93 9.47 -14.93 3.61
CA ARG A 93 8.02 -14.86 3.48
C ARG A 93 7.35 -16.12 4.03
N GLN A 94 7.81 -17.31 3.65
CA GLN A 94 7.27 -18.58 4.15
C GLN A 94 7.43 -18.67 5.67
N TRP A 95 8.59 -18.30 6.20
CA TRP A 95 8.85 -18.27 7.62
C TRP A 95 7.89 -17.36 8.40
N VAL A 96 7.53 -16.17 7.83
CA VAL A 96 6.52 -15.28 8.39
C VAL A 96 5.12 -15.92 8.34
N GLU A 97 4.74 -16.52 7.19
CA GLU A 97 3.46 -17.20 7.02
C GLU A 97 3.28 -18.38 8.00
N ASP A 98 4.37 -19.03 8.42
CA ASP A 98 4.35 -20.14 9.39
C ASP A 98 4.23 -19.68 10.85
N ARG A 99 4.50 -18.40 11.18
CA ARG A 99 4.63 -17.89 12.56
C ARG A 99 3.65 -16.79 12.94
N TYR A 100 3.10 -16.11 11.98
CA TYR A 100 2.20 -14.97 12.21
C TYR A 100 0.83 -15.23 11.59
N ASP A 101 -0.20 -14.60 12.13
CA ASP A 101 -1.47 -14.52 11.46
C ASP A 101 -1.30 -13.71 10.18
N CYS A 102 -1.59 -14.34 9.04
CA CYS A 102 -1.36 -13.76 7.73
C CYS A 102 -2.64 -13.68 6.92
N VAL A 103 -2.82 -12.57 6.20
CA VAL A 103 -3.93 -12.38 5.26
C VAL A 103 -3.38 -12.08 3.87
N SER A 104 -3.88 -12.84 2.90
CA SER A 104 -3.65 -12.62 1.47
C SER A 104 -4.89 -13.04 0.72
N TYR A 105 -5.49 -12.13 -0.01
CA TYR A 105 -6.67 -12.42 -0.82
C TYR A 105 -6.32 -12.45 -2.31
N PRO A 106 -6.92 -13.37 -3.10
CA PRO A 106 -6.73 -13.44 -4.54
C PRO A 106 -7.01 -12.08 -5.20
N THR A 107 -6.16 -11.70 -6.15
CA THR A 107 -6.20 -10.45 -6.92
C THR A 107 -5.90 -9.16 -6.16
N LEU A 108 -5.75 -9.20 -4.81
CA LEU A 108 -5.51 -8.01 -3.99
C LEU A 108 -4.02 -7.77 -3.72
N GLU A 109 -3.69 -6.51 -3.49
CA GLU A 109 -2.42 -6.10 -2.90
C GLU A 109 -2.51 -6.14 -1.37
N ALA A 110 -1.36 -6.16 -0.69
CA ALA A 110 -1.29 -6.10 0.77
C ALA A 110 -2.03 -4.88 1.32
N ASP A 111 -1.95 -3.76 0.60
CA ASP A 111 -2.57 -2.49 0.99
C ASP A 111 -4.11 -2.61 1.05
N ASP A 112 -4.70 -3.33 0.07
CA ASP A 112 -6.13 -3.63 0.07
C ASP A 112 -6.51 -4.53 1.25
N CYS A 113 -5.68 -5.56 1.54
CA CYS A 113 -5.93 -6.43 2.69
C CYS A 113 -5.93 -5.63 4.00
N VAL A 114 -4.97 -4.70 4.16
CA VAL A 114 -4.93 -3.82 5.35
C VAL A 114 -6.15 -2.92 5.40
N GLY A 115 -6.55 -2.30 4.29
CA GLY A 115 -7.71 -1.41 4.26
C GLY A 115 -9.03 -2.13 4.60
N LEU A 116 -9.22 -3.37 4.12
CA LEU A 116 -10.38 -4.21 4.48
C LEU A 116 -10.37 -4.57 5.97
N LEU A 117 -9.20 -4.90 6.54
CA LEU A 117 -9.06 -5.19 7.97
C LEU A 117 -9.27 -3.93 8.81
N ALA A 118 -8.79 -2.77 8.37
CA ALA A 118 -9.01 -1.50 9.04
C ALA A 118 -10.52 -1.17 9.14
N ASP A 119 -11.30 -1.47 8.11
CA ASP A 119 -12.77 -1.32 8.19
C ASP A 119 -13.41 -2.33 9.15
N ARG A 120 -12.98 -3.60 9.10
CA ARG A 120 -13.45 -4.67 9.97
C ARG A 120 -13.22 -4.42 11.46
N TYR A 121 -12.05 -3.92 11.81
CA TYR A 121 -11.62 -3.69 13.19
C TYR A 121 -11.67 -2.21 13.60
N ARG A 122 -12.41 -1.41 12.87
CA ARG A 122 -12.48 0.05 13.03
C ARG A 122 -12.61 0.50 14.48
N GLY A 123 -11.69 1.36 14.90
CA GLY A 123 -11.59 1.88 16.26
C GLY A 123 -10.87 0.97 17.26
N HIS A 124 -10.38 -0.19 16.79
CA HIS A 124 -9.62 -1.17 17.59
C HIS A 124 -8.33 -1.58 16.86
N GLU A 125 -7.94 -0.88 15.81
CA GLU A 125 -6.79 -1.19 14.98
C GLU A 125 -5.82 -0.01 14.88
N VAL A 126 -4.56 -0.35 14.62
CA VAL A 126 -3.55 0.57 14.08
C VAL A 126 -3.04 -0.06 12.80
N HIS A 127 -3.25 0.58 11.66
CA HIS A 127 -2.65 0.12 10.43
C HIS A 127 -1.24 0.70 10.26
N ILE A 128 -0.29 -0.17 9.92
CA ILE A 128 1.13 0.11 9.96
C ILE A 128 1.72 -0.10 8.58
N SER A 129 2.32 0.93 8.03
CA SER A 129 3.01 0.87 6.73
C SER A 129 4.08 1.96 6.66
N GLY A 130 5.00 1.87 5.71
CA GLY A 130 5.87 2.98 5.30
C GLY A 130 5.39 3.60 3.99
N ASP A 131 4.18 3.26 3.52
CA ASP A 131 3.63 3.82 2.29
C ASP A 131 2.67 4.97 2.60
N LYS A 132 2.96 6.14 2.02
CA LYS A 132 2.13 7.36 2.17
C LYS A 132 0.69 7.17 1.72
N ASP A 133 0.43 6.18 0.85
CA ASP A 133 -0.88 5.96 0.26
C ASP A 133 -1.88 5.43 1.30
N PHE A 134 -1.39 4.91 2.42
CA PHE A 134 -2.20 4.57 3.60
C PHE A 134 -2.94 5.76 4.21
N LYS A 135 -2.54 7.00 3.91
CA LYS A 135 -3.31 8.21 4.28
C LYS A 135 -4.67 8.30 3.57
N THR A 136 -4.99 7.37 2.67
CA THR A 136 -6.32 7.21 2.05
C THR A 136 -7.22 6.23 2.79
N ILE A 137 -6.72 5.57 3.84
CA ILE A 137 -7.47 4.65 4.69
C ILE A 137 -7.86 5.39 5.99
N PRO A 138 -9.16 5.46 6.38
CA PRO A 138 -9.57 6.03 7.65
C PRO A 138 -9.09 5.17 8.82
N GLY A 139 -8.75 5.78 9.96
CA GLY A 139 -8.31 5.10 11.18
C GLY A 139 -6.99 5.66 11.72
N VAL A 140 -6.36 4.92 12.62
CA VAL A 140 -5.04 5.28 13.16
C VAL A 140 -3.95 4.65 12.30
N PHE A 141 -3.10 5.49 11.72
CA PHE A 141 -2.00 5.07 10.84
C PHE A 141 -0.65 5.40 11.45
N PHE A 142 0.22 4.42 11.52
CA PHE A 142 1.62 4.58 11.89
C PHE A 142 2.52 4.38 10.67
N ASP A 143 3.15 5.47 10.21
CA ASP A 143 4.22 5.44 9.20
C ASP A 143 5.55 5.09 9.90
N PHE A 144 5.92 3.81 9.88
CA PHE A 144 7.10 3.34 10.58
C PHE A 144 8.44 3.72 9.91
N LEU A 145 8.42 4.18 8.64
CA LEU A 145 9.63 4.66 7.97
C LEU A 145 9.98 6.09 8.40
N HIS A 146 8.98 6.93 8.61
CA HIS A 146 9.16 8.34 8.99
C HIS A 146 8.94 8.58 10.49
N ASP A 147 8.49 7.55 11.24
CA ASP A 147 8.12 7.64 12.66
C ASP A 147 7.00 8.66 12.91
N GLU A 148 6.02 8.67 12.02
CA GLU A 148 4.90 9.62 12.04
C GLU A 148 3.56 8.93 12.33
N TRP A 149 2.70 9.61 13.08
CA TRP A 149 1.37 9.13 13.44
C TRP A 149 0.29 10.00 12.82
N PHE A 150 -0.76 9.35 12.33
CA PHE A 150 -1.89 10.01 11.72
C PHE A 150 -3.20 9.44 12.25
N GLU A 151 -4.09 10.32 12.69
CA GLU A 151 -5.49 9.99 12.95
C GLU A 151 -6.30 10.52 11.75
N ILE A 152 -6.78 9.62 10.91
CA ILE A 152 -7.33 9.94 9.60
C ILE A 152 -8.84 9.76 9.63
N SER A 153 -9.59 10.87 9.55
CA SER A 153 -11.04 10.83 9.38
C SER A 153 -11.43 10.37 7.96
N GLU A 154 -12.65 9.86 7.78
CA GLU A 154 -13.18 9.50 6.45
C GLU A 154 -13.11 10.67 5.46
N LYS A 155 -13.39 11.89 5.93
CA LYS A 155 -13.31 13.09 5.10
C LYS A 155 -11.86 13.38 4.67
N GLN A 156 -10.90 13.19 5.56
CA GLN A 156 -9.48 13.40 5.22
C GLN A 156 -8.98 12.30 4.29
N ALA A 157 -9.32 11.03 4.54
CA ALA A 157 -9.01 9.91 3.67
C ALA A 157 -9.55 10.14 2.25
N TYR A 158 -10.79 10.58 2.13
CA TYR A 158 -11.40 10.89 0.84
C TYR A 158 -10.72 12.08 0.14
N LYS A 159 -10.33 13.14 0.89
CA LYS A 159 -9.55 14.26 0.34
C LYS A 159 -8.21 13.76 -0.21
N ASN A 160 -7.50 12.95 0.54
CA ASN A 160 -6.21 12.38 0.16
C ASN A 160 -6.34 11.50 -1.10
N PHE A 161 -7.38 10.66 -1.14
CA PHE A 161 -7.69 9.84 -2.32
C PHE A 161 -7.93 10.68 -3.57
N LEU A 162 -8.80 11.70 -3.50
CA LEU A 162 -9.07 12.58 -4.66
C LEU A 162 -7.81 13.34 -5.09
N ALA A 163 -6.98 13.76 -4.14
CA ALA A 163 -5.69 14.39 -4.45
C ALA A 163 -4.78 13.41 -5.20
N GLN A 164 -4.66 12.16 -4.72
CA GLN A 164 -3.85 11.12 -5.34
C GLN A 164 -4.32 10.79 -6.77
N VAL A 165 -5.63 10.71 -6.99
CA VAL A 165 -6.21 10.53 -8.35
C VAL A 165 -5.74 11.63 -9.31
N MET A 166 -5.70 12.89 -8.85
CA MET A 166 -5.24 13.99 -9.67
C MET A 166 -3.72 14.02 -9.85
N ILE A 167 -2.95 13.65 -8.83
CA ILE A 167 -1.48 13.67 -8.86
C ILE A 167 -0.94 12.51 -9.70
N GLY A 168 -1.55 11.32 -9.60
CA GLY A 168 -1.02 10.08 -10.12
C GLY A 168 0.13 9.52 -9.28
N ASP A 169 0.66 8.37 -9.67
CA ASP A 169 1.85 7.77 -9.06
C ASP A 169 2.77 7.15 -10.10
N ALA A 170 3.99 7.70 -10.22
CA ALA A 170 4.99 7.21 -11.14
C ALA A 170 5.56 5.84 -10.73
N ALA A 171 5.58 5.52 -9.42
CA ALA A 171 6.04 4.23 -8.91
C ALA A 171 5.07 3.11 -9.30
N ASP A 172 3.78 3.41 -9.37
CA ASP A 172 2.72 2.49 -9.77
C ASP A 172 2.31 2.63 -11.24
N ASN A 173 2.98 3.55 -11.95
CA ASN A 173 2.81 3.77 -13.38
C ASN A 173 1.40 4.16 -13.82
N TYR A 174 0.75 5.07 -13.05
CA TYR A 174 -0.44 5.77 -13.48
C TYR A 174 -0.25 7.29 -13.36
N LYS A 175 -0.77 8.03 -14.35
CA LYS A 175 -0.28 9.39 -14.64
C LYS A 175 -1.00 10.52 -13.90
N GLY A 176 -2.23 10.26 -13.39
CA GLY A 176 -3.07 11.33 -12.87
C GLY A 176 -3.50 12.35 -13.93
N CYS A 177 -3.78 13.55 -13.48
CA CYS A 177 -4.18 14.68 -14.33
C CYS A 177 -2.93 15.51 -14.72
N PRO A 178 -2.68 15.75 -16.02
CA PRO A 178 -1.52 16.51 -16.48
C PRO A 178 -1.43 17.89 -15.81
N GLY A 179 -0.23 18.23 -15.32
CA GLY A 179 0.06 19.54 -14.71
C GLY A 179 -0.41 19.70 -13.26
N ILE A 180 -0.99 18.67 -12.64
CA ILE A 180 -1.40 18.69 -11.23
C ILE A 180 -0.41 17.89 -10.38
N GLY A 181 0.36 18.62 -9.56
CA GLY A 181 1.18 18.06 -8.50
C GLY A 181 0.53 18.27 -7.12
N PRO A 182 1.17 17.78 -6.03
CA PRO A 182 0.59 17.80 -4.68
C PRO A 182 0.05 19.16 -4.24
N LYS A 183 0.87 20.21 -4.34
CA LYS A 183 0.44 21.58 -3.96
C LYS A 183 -0.73 22.11 -4.78
N THR A 184 -0.85 21.68 -6.04
CA THR A 184 -1.94 22.12 -6.91
C THR A 184 -3.21 21.34 -6.59
N ALA A 185 -3.12 20.04 -6.34
CA ALA A 185 -4.25 19.20 -5.97
C ALA A 185 -4.92 19.73 -4.68
N ASP A 186 -4.13 20.02 -3.64
CA ASP A 186 -4.64 20.60 -2.40
C ASP A 186 -5.39 21.90 -2.62
N LYS A 187 -4.78 22.86 -3.32
CA LYS A 187 -5.41 24.15 -3.63
C LYS A 187 -6.70 23.99 -4.44
N VAL A 188 -6.75 23.04 -5.35
CA VAL A 188 -7.94 22.75 -6.17
C VAL A 188 -9.07 22.21 -5.29
N LEU A 189 -8.78 21.24 -4.42
CA LEU A 189 -9.78 20.66 -3.52
C LEU A 189 -10.25 21.66 -2.46
N GLU A 190 -9.37 22.51 -1.95
CA GLU A 190 -9.74 23.60 -1.03
C GLU A 190 -10.64 24.64 -1.68
N LYS A 191 -10.34 24.99 -2.92
CA LYS A 191 -11.07 26.06 -3.64
C LYS A 191 -12.41 25.60 -4.19
N TYR A 192 -12.48 24.39 -4.74
CA TYR A 192 -13.66 23.90 -5.48
C TYR A 192 -14.44 22.82 -4.75
N GLY A 193 -13.96 22.36 -3.59
CA GLY A 193 -14.58 21.35 -2.74
C GLY A 193 -14.03 19.92 -2.96
N VAL A 194 -14.13 19.13 -1.90
CA VAL A 194 -13.69 17.72 -1.86
C VAL A 194 -14.82 16.85 -2.40
N VAL A 195 -15.01 16.86 -3.71
CA VAL A 195 -16.06 16.11 -4.43
C VAL A 195 -15.51 15.59 -5.77
N TRP A 196 -16.06 14.48 -6.25
CA TRP A 196 -15.65 13.85 -7.51
C TRP A 196 -15.71 14.82 -8.69
N LYS A 197 -16.76 15.65 -8.75
CA LYS A 197 -16.91 16.66 -9.81
C LYS A 197 -15.67 17.57 -9.93
N THR A 198 -15.03 17.91 -8.83
CA THR A 198 -13.80 18.73 -8.83
C THR A 198 -12.69 18.03 -9.62
N VAL A 199 -12.48 16.71 -9.42
CA VAL A 199 -11.51 15.91 -10.16
C VAL A 199 -11.85 15.88 -11.64
N VAL A 200 -13.09 15.55 -11.98
CA VAL A 200 -13.58 15.49 -13.37
C VAL A 200 -13.36 16.81 -14.10
N ASP A 201 -13.66 17.93 -13.45
CA ASP A 201 -13.48 19.27 -14.03
C ASP A 201 -11.99 19.58 -14.33
N GLN A 202 -11.05 19.07 -13.53
CA GLN A 202 -9.61 19.22 -13.82
C GLN A 202 -9.19 18.35 -15.01
N PHE A 203 -9.63 17.09 -15.05
CA PHE A 203 -9.34 16.20 -16.18
C PHE A 203 -9.90 16.77 -17.49
N LYS A 204 -11.14 17.27 -17.50
CA LYS A 204 -11.75 17.95 -18.66
C LYS A 204 -10.97 19.19 -19.11
N LYS A 205 -10.46 20.00 -18.17
CA LYS A 205 -9.59 21.15 -18.50
C LYS A 205 -8.27 20.73 -19.15
N ALA A 206 -7.76 19.55 -18.79
CA ALA A 206 -6.57 18.95 -19.39
C ALA A 206 -6.84 18.22 -20.71
N GLY A 207 -8.08 18.26 -21.22
CA GLY A 207 -8.47 17.58 -22.45
C GLY A 207 -8.75 16.08 -22.29
N LEU A 208 -8.91 15.62 -21.06
CA LEU A 208 -9.20 14.23 -20.74
C LEU A 208 -10.69 14.03 -20.40
N SER A 209 -11.15 12.80 -20.51
CA SER A 209 -12.52 12.41 -20.22
C SER A 209 -12.73 12.06 -18.75
N GLU A 210 -13.99 12.02 -18.31
CA GLU A 210 -14.37 11.48 -17.00
C GLU A 210 -14.04 9.97 -16.88
N GLY A 211 -14.12 9.22 -18.00
CA GLY A 211 -13.71 7.81 -18.01
C GLY A 211 -12.23 7.60 -17.70
N GLU A 212 -11.37 8.50 -18.18
CA GLU A 212 -9.94 8.48 -17.84
C GLU A 212 -9.71 8.85 -16.38
N ALA A 213 -10.42 9.86 -15.84
CA ALA A 213 -10.37 10.17 -14.42
C ALA A 213 -10.83 8.98 -13.56
N LEU A 214 -11.91 8.31 -13.96
CA LEU A 214 -12.43 7.13 -13.26
C LEU A 214 -11.45 5.95 -13.30
N GLN A 215 -10.76 5.75 -14.43
CA GLN A 215 -9.71 4.74 -14.52
C GLN A 215 -8.57 5.01 -13.52
N GLN A 216 -8.11 6.28 -13.42
CA GLN A 216 -7.09 6.66 -12.43
C GLN A 216 -7.60 6.45 -11.00
N ALA A 217 -8.85 6.81 -10.72
CA ALA A 217 -9.45 6.63 -9.41
C ALA A 217 -9.50 5.13 -9.02
N ARG A 218 -9.89 4.26 -9.94
CA ARG A 218 -9.97 2.81 -9.69
C ARG A 218 -8.63 2.14 -9.43
N VAL A 219 -7.53 2.64 -9.99
CA VAL A 219 -6.20 2.11 -9.70
C VAL A 219 -5.58 2.72 -8.45
N ALA A 220 -5.92 3.98 -8.13
CA ALA A 220 -5.45 4.65 -6.93
C ALA A 220 -6.17 4.20 -5.65
N HIS A 221 -7.41 3.70 -5.79
CA HIS A 221 -8.24 3.31 -4.65
C HIS A 221 -7.69 2.09 -3.95
N ILE A 222 -7.36 2.22 -2.65
CA ILE A 222 -7.13 1.10 -1.74
C ILE A 222 -8.50 0.71 -1.18
N LEU A 223 -8.87 -0.58 -1.30
CA LEU A 223 -10.13 -1.08 -0.76
C LEU A 223 -10.13 -0.85 0.76
N ASN A 224 -11.16 -0.17 1.26
CA ASN A 224 -11.26 0.19 2.67
C ASN A 224 -12.69 0.08 3.23
N LYS A 225 -13.51 -0.73 2.55
CA LYS A 225 -14.83 -1.17 2.98
C LYS A 225 -14.98 -2.65 2.71
N GLU A 226 -15.42 -3.45 3.68
CA GLU A 226 -15.52 -4.91 3.52
C GLU A 226 -16.39 -5.33 2.33
N GLU A 227 -17.46 -4.57 2.02
CA GLU A 227 -18.32 -4.83 0.86
C GLU A 227 -17.66 -4.62 -0.50
N GLU A 228 -16.47 -4.03 -0.57
CA GLU A 228 -15.73 -3.85 -1.82
C GLU A 228 -15.06 -5.15 -2.29
N TYR A 229 -15.01 -6.19 -1.45
CA TYR A 229 -14.44 -7.47 -1.84
C TYR A 229 -15.31 -8.67 -1.42
N ASP A 230 -15.80 -9.41 -2.39
CA ASP A 230 -16.51 -10.68 -2.16
C ASP A 230 -15.49 -11.82 -2.00
N VAL A 231 -15.23 -12.22 -0.74
CA VAL A 231 -14.25 -13.28 -0.41
C VAL A 231 -14.65 -14.66 -0.93
N CYS A 232 -15.94 -14.91 -1.20
CA CYS A 232 -16.40 -16.19 -1.72
C CYS A 232 -16.21 -16.30 -3.24
N LYS A 233 -16.29 -15.19 -3.96
CA LYS A 233 -16.17 -15.11 -5.41
C LYS A 233 -14.83 -14.54 -5.88
N TYR A 234 -13.98 -14.09 -4.93
CA TYR A 234 -12.73 -13.38 -5.20
C TYR A 234 -12.91 -12.17 -6.13
N LYS A 235 -13.99 -11.41 -5.89
CA LYS A 235 -14.40 -10.34 -6.81
C LYS A 235 -14.34 -8.98 -6.12
N VAL A 236 -13.67 -8.04 -6.78
CA VAL A 236 -13.60 -6.64 -6.39
C VAL A 236 -14.81 -5.89 -6.94
N THR A 237 -15.45 -5.10 -6.10
CA THR A 237 -16.38 -4.04 -6.50
C THR A 237 -15.55 -2.78 -6.76
N LEU A 238 -15.40 -2.41 -8.03
CA LEU A 238 -14.60 -1.25 -8.40
C LEU A 238 -15.22 0.04 -7.87
N TRP A 239 -14.36 0.91 -7.38
CA TRP A 239 -14.79 2.24 -6.93
C TRP A 239 -15.59 2.99 -8.00
N ASN A 240 -16.70 3.58 -7.58
CA ASN A 240 -17.53 4.48 -8.38
C ASN A 240 -17.91 5.70 -7.53
N PRO A 241 -17.97 6.89 -8.15
CA PRO A 241 -18.46 8.08 -7.46
C PRO A 241 -19.96 7.93 -7.13
N ASN A 242 -20.33 8.33 -5.91
CA ASN A 242 -21.74 8.46 -5.48
C ASN A 242 -22.35 9.73 -6.05
#